data_5a905c9536fdab6a9bf67592bd5b9fbe
#
_entry.id   5a905c9536fdab6a9bf67592bd5b9fbe
#
_cell.length_a   1.000
_cell.length_b   1.000
_cell.length_c   1.000
_cell.angle_alpha   90.00
_cell.angle_beta   90.00
_cell.angle_gamma   90.00
#
_symmetry.space_group_name_H-M   'P 1'
#
loop_
_entity.id
_entity.type
_entity.pdbx_description
1 polymer ?
#
loop_
_entity_poly.entity_id
_entity_poly.type
_entity_poly.pdbx_seq_one_letter_code
_entity_poly.pdbx_strand_id
1 'polypeptide(L)'
;MNVNRFELKKTAMLFFDTLNGYVPSPEPGKPRVLKPWIENAVRLGKAARAAGLPVFFAKGNHRPDNATTALLLTDTNNSLTPWPNGEVTKTKMHVIAGDRSSDVLADLEPNPDDYYVVKYRWSAFFQTYLDLALRTRGIDTVIISGGSTDVGVASTLYSARDLDYNMIVASDACGTSHDQRAHDMLMELVFPRMSRVRTTAQVIEMIQKAIQ
;
A
#
# COMPACT_ATOMS: atom_id res chain seq x y z
N MET A 1 -16.38 23.95 -4.76
CA MET A 1 -15.02 23.43 -5.08
C MET A 1 -15.17 22.12 -5.84
N ASN A 2 -14.36 21.90 -6.91
CA ASN A 2 -14.37 20.61 -7.61
C ASN A 2 -13.57 19.60 -6.78
N VAL A 3 -14.28 18.68 -6.12
CA VAL A 3 -13.71 17.66 -5.22
C VAL A 3 -12.74 16.67 -5.91
N ASN A 4 -12.66 16.69 -7.22
CA ASN A 4 -11.75 15.85 -8.00
C ASN A 4 -10.47 16.61 -8.44
N ARG A 5 -10.26 17.85 -8.01
CA ARG A 5 -9.04 18.58 -8.31
C ARG A 5 -7.94 18.30 -7.28
N PHE A 6 -6.71 18.20 -7.75
CA PHE A 6 -5.48 18.22 -6.96
C PHE A 6 -4.36 18.84 -7.80
N GLU A 7 -3.26 19.22 -7.15
CA GLU A 7 -2.09 19.77 -7.80
C GLU A 7 -1.04 18.67 -8.01
N LEU A 8 -0.62 18.41 -9.26
CA LEU A 8 0.38 17.38 -9.56
C LEU A 8 1.67 17.57 -8.76
N LYS A 9 2.14 18.82 -8.64
CA LYS A 9 3.38 19.16 -7.91
C LYS A 9 3.31 18.87 -6.41
N LYS A 10 2.10 18.70 -5.86
CA LYS A 10 1.85 18.39 -4.45
C LYS A 10 1.32 16.98 -4.24
N THR A 11 1.37 16.14 -5.27
CA THR A 11 0.78 14.80 -5.23
C THR A 11 1.84 13.73 -5.45
N ALA A 12 1.73 12.62 -4.70
CA ALA A 12 2.55 11.43 -4.85
C ALA A 12 1.69 10.18 -5.08
N MET A 13 2.28 9.17 -5.73
CA MET A 13 1.71 7.83 -5.84
C MET A 13 2.37 6.90 -4.82
N LEU A 14 1.58 6.22 -3.99
CA LEU A 14 2.02 5.25 -3.00
C LEU A 14 1.47 3.86 -3.31
N PHE A 15 2.34 2.91 -3.59
CA PHE A 15 2.03 1.49 -3.69
C PHE A 15 2.33 0.79 -2.38
N PHE A 16 1.32 0.13 -1.81
CA PHE A 16 1.42 -0.52 -0.53
C PHE A 16 1.52 -2.05 -0.69
N ASP A 17 2.63 -2.63 -0.23
CA ASP A 17 2.90 -4.08 -0.21
C ASP A 17 2.62 -4.82 -1.53
N THR A 18 2.89 -4.16 -2.66
CA THR A 18 2.85 -4.77 -3.99
C THR A 18 4.14 -5.59 -4.23
N LEU A 19 4.31 -6.65 -3.44
CA LEU A 19 5.55 -7.42 -3.33
C LEU A 19 5.36 -8.87 -3.78
N ASN A 20 6.46 -9.50 -4.23
CA ASN A 20 6.46 -10.90 -4.64
C ASN A 20 6.03 -11.88 -3.53
N GLY A 21 6.28 -11.55 -2.25
CA GLY A 21 5.88 -12.38 -1.12
C GLY A 21 4.38 -12.42 -0.85
N TYR A 22 3.63 -11.42 -1.35
CA TYR A 22 2.17 -11.34 -1.21
C TYR A 22 1.41 -11.70 -2.48
N VAL A 23 2.12 -11.76 -3.61
CA VAL A 23 1.53 -12.11 -4.92
C VAL A 23 2.21 -13.36 -5.42
N PRO A 24 1.46 -14.45 -5.65
CA PRO A 24 2.05 -15.72 -6.09
C PRO A 24 2.93 -15.54 -7.33
N SER A 25 4.13 -16.12 -7.28
CA SER A 25 4.99 -16.21 -8.47
C SER A 25 4.32 -17.09 -9.53
N PRO A 26 4.50 -16.82 -10.82
CA PRO A 26 4.04 -17.72 -11.85
C PRO A 26 4.76 -19.07 -11.71
N GLU A 27 4.07 -20.15 -12.06
CA GLU A 27 4.70 -21.46 -12.21
C GLU A 27 5.78 -21.38 -13.30
N PRO A 28 6.86 -22.15 -13.18
CA PRO A 28 7.91 -22.17 -14.21
C PRO A 28 7.32 -22.39 -15.61
N GLY A 29 7.66 -21.52 -16.55
CA GLY A 29 7.18 -21.58 -17.94
C GLY A 29 5.76 -21.06 -18.18
N LYS A 30 5.06 -20.59 -17.15
CA LYS A 30 3.73 -19.96 -17.32
C LYS A 30 3.82 -18.44 -17.08
N PRO A 31 3.05 -17.64 -17.84
CA PRO A 31 2.95 -16.21 -17.56
C PRO A 31 2.27 -15.98 -16.20
N ARG A 32 2.66 -14.91 -15.52
CA ARG A 32 1.96 -14.48 -14.29
C ARG A 32 0.54 -14.02 -14.66
N VAL A 33 -0.44 -14.63 -14.02
CA VAL A 33 -1.82 -14.12 -14.07
C VAL A 33 -1.98 -13.13 -12.91
N LEU A 34 -2.11 -11.86 -13.23
CA LEU A 34 -2.33 -10.82 -12.24
C LEU A 34 -3.79 -10.84 -11.74
N LYS A 35 -3.96 -10.57 -10.45
CA LYS A 35 -5.30 -10.28 -9.92
C LYS A 35 -5.78 -8.93 -10.49
N PRO A 36 -7.08 -8.72 -10.71
CA PRO A 36 -7.61 -7.49 -11.31
C PRO A 36 -7.13 -6.20 -10.63
N TRP A 37 -7.04 -6.18 -9.30
CA TRP A 37 -6.56 -5.01 -8.58
C TRP A 37 -5.08 -4.68 -8.85
N ILE A 38 -4.25 -5.70 -9.17
CA ILE A 38 -2.83 -5.50 -9.53
C ILE A 38 -2.75 -4.94 -10.95
N GLU A 39 -3.57 -5.43 -11.88
CA GLU A 39 -3.64 -4.88 -13.24
C GLU A 39 -4.02 -3.39 -13.19
N ASN A 40 -4.98 -3.04 -12.34
CA ASN A 40 -5.35 -1.66 -12.11
C ASN A 40 -4.22 -0.84 -11.46
N ALA A 41 -3.49 -1.41 -10.49
CA ALA A 41 -2.31 -0.77 -9.91
C ALA A 41 -1.23 -0.49 -10.96
N VAL A 42 -0.99 -1.42 -11.89
CA VAL A 42 -0.05 -1.24 -13.02
C VAL A 42 -0.50 -0.09 -13.93
N ARG A 43 -1.79 -0.04 -14.30
CA ARG A 43 -2.35 1.05 -15.11
C ARG A 43 -2.18 2.40 -14.40
N LEU A 44 -2.44 2.44 -13.10
CA LEU A 44 -2.30 3.64 -12.28
C LEU A 44 -0.84 4.09 -12.19
N GLY A 45 0.10 3.15 -12.02
CA GLY A 45 1.53 3.43 -12.00
C GLY A 45 2.03 4.06 -13.30
N LYS A 46 1.60 3.53 -14.44
CA LYS A 46 1.93 4.12 -15.75
C LYS A 46 1.41 5.55 -15.89
N ALA A 47 0.17 5.80 -15.48
CA ALA A 47 -0.42 7.14 -15.52
C ALA A 47 0.30 8.12 -14.58
N ALA A 48 0.65 7.69 -13.37
CA ALA A 48 1.39 8.49 -12.39
C ALA A 48 2.79 8.88 -12.92
N ARG A 49 3.53 7.91 -13.49
CA ARG A 49 4.86 8.16 -14.08
C ARG A 49 4.78 9.09 -15.29
N ALA A 50 3.82 8.87 -16.18
CA ALA A 50 3.62 9.75 -17.34
C ALA A 50 3.31 11.19 -16.94
N ALA A 51 2.69 11.41 -15.78
CA ALA A 51 2.40 12.72 -15.22
C ALA A 51 3.54 13.30 -14.36
N GLY A 52 4.66 12.58 -14.19
CA GLY A 52 5.80 13.00 -13.39
C GLY A 52 5.55 12.97 -11.88
N LEU A 53 4.57 12.21 -11.40
CA LEU A 53 4.36 12.06 -9.97
C LEU A 53 5.49 11.24 -9.32
N PRO A 54 6.03 11.65 -8.17
CA PRO A 54 6.95 10.81 -7.43
C PRO A 54 6.25 9.53 -6.98
N VAL A 55 6.93 8.39 -7.15
CA VAL A 55 6.41 7.06 -6.82
C VAL A 55 7.09 6.54 -5.57
N PHE A 56 6.27 6.09 -4.63
CA PHE A 56 6.67 5.50 -3.36
C PHE A 56 6.19 4.06 -3.28
N PHE A 57 7.05 3.17 -2.82
CA PHE A 57 6.74 1.78 -2.50
C PHE A 57 6.90 1.55 -1.00
N ALA A 58 5.78 1.47 -0.27
CA ALA A 58 5.79 1.01 1.10
C ALA A 58 5.91 -0.50 1.11
N LYS A 59 7.02 -1.01 1.65
CA LYS A 59 7.36 -2.43 1.55
C LYS A 59 7.78 -3.03 2.90
N GLY A 60 7.26 -4.23 3.20
CA GLY A 60 7.82 -5.06 4.24
C GLY A 60 9.24 -5.51 3.87
N ASN A 61 10.12 -5.61 4.86
CA ASN A 61 11.51 -6.05 4.64
C ASN A 61 12.07 -6.62 5.95
N HIS A 62 11.45 -7.71 6.42
CA HIS A 62 11.76 -8.29 7.72
C HIS A 62 13.10 -9.02 7.73
N ARG A 63 13.82 -8.91 8.84
CA ARG A 63 15.07 -9.63 9.04
C ARG A 63 14.82 -11.15 9.09
N PRO A 64 15.73 -11.96 8.51
CA PRO A 64 15.59 -13.42 8.54
C PRO A 64 15.56 -14.02 9.95
N ASP A 65 16.16 -13.32 10.93
CA ASP A 65 16.22 -13.73 12.34
C ASP A 65 14.95 -13.40 13.16
N ASN A 66 13.88 -12.96 12.52
CA ASN A 66 12.62 -12.53 13.16
C ASN A 66 12.72 -11.30 14.08
N ALA A 67 13.86 -10.60 14.14
CA ALA A 67 14.02 -9.47 15.08
C ALA A 67 13.09 -8.28 14.80
N THR A 68 12.61 -8.14 13.57
CA THR A 68 11.69 -7.06 13.16
C THR A 68 10.24 -7.50 13.02
N THR A 69 9.93 -8.79 13.22
CA THR A 69 8.58 -9.34 13.09
C THR A 69 7.71 -8.90 14.27
N ALA A 70 6.44 -8.60 14.01
CA ALA A 70 5.49 -8.29 15.06
C ALA A 70 5.27 -9.49 15.99
N LEU A 71 5.01 -9.20 17.24
CA LEU A 71 4.56 -10.20 18.19
C LEU A 71 3.13 -10.63 17.85
N LEU A 72 2.85 -11.94 18.00
CA LEU A 72 1.48 -12.43 17.90
C LEU A 72 0.71 -11.98 19.15
N LEU A 73 -0.39 -11.29 18.94
CA LEU A 73 -1.30 -10.94 20.03
C LEU A 73 -2.21 -12.13 20.33
N THR A 74 -2.37 -12.44 21.60
CA THR A 74 -3.15 -13.59 22.06
C THR A 74 -4.64 -13.31 22.21
N ASP A 75 -5.06 -12.06 22.08
CA ASP A 75 -6.43 -11.57 22.27
C ASP A 75 -7.19 -11.34 20.96
N THR A 76 -6.69 -11.86 19.84
CA THR A 76 -7.40 -11.77 18.55
C THR A 76 -8.37 -12.95 18.38
N ASN A 77 -9.56 -12.69 17.87
CA ASN A 77 -10.60 -13.74 17.66
C ASN A 77 -10.18 -14.85 16.68
N ASN A 78 -9.25 -14.57 15.76
CA ASN A 78 -8.83 -15.52 14.74
C ASN A 78 -7.60 -16.34 15.13
N SER A 79 -6.92 -15.99 16.21
CA SER A 79 -5.65 -16.60 16.59
C SER A 79 -5.45 -16.62 18.11
N LEU A 80 -6.54 -16.84 18.86
CA LEU A 80 -6.45 -17.07 20.29
C LEU A 80 -5.66 -18.36 20.55
N THR A 81 -4.36 -18.26 20.33
CA THR A 81 -3.44 -19.25 20.84
C THR A 81 -3.01 -18.75 22.22
N PRO A 82 -3.46 -19.40 23.31
CA PRO A 82 -2.97 -19.08 24.64
C PRO A 82 -1.44 -19.12 24.59
N TRP A 83 -0.80 -18.17 25.25
CA TRP A 83 0.67 -18.15 25.36
C TRP A 83 1.15 -19.52 25.84
N PRO A 84 1.71 -20.37 24.96
CA PRO A 84 2.18 -21.66 25.41
C PRO A 84 3.40 -21.40 26.28
N ASN A 85 3.31 -21.71 27.55
CA ASN A 85 4.41 -21.67 28.52
C ASN A 85 5.06 -20.28 28.71
N GLY A 86 4.32 -19.18 28.44
CA GLY A 86 4.85 -17.82 28.56
C GLY A 86 5.75 -17.36 27.41
N GLU A 87 5.88 -18.15 26.35
CA GLU A 87 6.65 -17.75 25.17
C GLU A 87 5.82 -16.90 24.21
N VAL A 88 6.39 -15.80 23.73
CA VAL A 88 5.78 -14.93 22.72
C VAL A 88 6.00 -15.52 21.34
N THR A 89 4.93 -15.94 20.69
CA THR A 89 4.99 -16.42 19.31
C THR A 89 5.00 -15.23 18.34
N LYS A 90 5.99 -15.17 17.47
CA LYS A 90 6.06 -14.16 16.41
C LYS A 90 5.25 -14.57 15.20
N THR A 91 4.68 -13.58 14.51
CA THR A 91 3.95 -13.82 13.25
C THR A 91 4.88 -14.40 12.19
N LYS A 92 4.33 -15.29 11.33
CA LYS A 92 5.07 -15.82 10.20
C LYS A 92 5.39 -14.70 9.20
N MET A 93 6.63 -14.62 8.77
CA MET A 93 7.06 -13.67 7.76
C MET A 93 6.67 -14.13 6.36
N HIS A 94 6.21 -13.17 5.55
CA HIS A 94 5.94 -13.37 4.12
C HIS A 94 6.96 -12.63 3.24
N VAL A 95 7.68 -11.65 3.79
CA VAL A 95 8.64 -10.81 3.07
C VAL A 95 9.93 -10.69 3.88
N ILE A 96 11.02 -11.16 3.32
CA ILE A 96 12.31 -11.32 3.99
C ILE A 96 13.35 -10.43 3.32
N ALA A 97 14.10 -9.69 4.11
CA ALA A 97 15.18 -8.82 3.65
C ALA A 97 16.26 -9.62 2.89
N GLY A 98 16.60 -9.17 1.69
CA GLY A 98 17.57 -9.83 0.82
C GLY A 98 17.01 -11.03 0.03
N ASP A 99 15.74 -11.38 0.25
CA ASP A 99 15.03 -12.40 -0.52
C ASP A 99 14.09 -11.76 -1.54
N ARG A 100 13.86 -12.46 -2.66
CA ARG A 100 12.94 -12.01 -3.71
C ARG A 100 11.51 -11.71 -3.22
N SER A 101 11.09 -12.28 -2.10
CA SER A 101 9.79 -12.02 -1.50
C SER A 101 9.58 -10.55 -1.13
N SER A 102 10.66 -9.82 -0.78
CA SER A 102 10.60 -8.40 -0.45
C SER A 102 10.77 -7.47 -1.67
N ASP A 103 10.94 -8.01 -2.87
CA ASP A 103 11.04 -7.20 -4.07
C ASP A 103 9.66 -6.74 -4.53
N VAL A 104 9.60 -5.49 -5.01
CA VAL A 104 8.42 -4.94 -5.68
C VAL A 104 8.13 -5.73 -6.95
N LEU A 105 6.85 -5.92 -7.27
CA LEU A 105 6.42 -6.56 -8.50
C LEU A 105 7.04 -5.87 -9.72
N ALA A 106 7.74 -6.63 -10.56
CA ALA A 106 8.35 -6.10 -11.79
C ALA A 106 7.31 -5.46 -12.73
N ASP A 107 6.06 -5.91 -12.65
CA ASP A 107 4.93 -5.38 -13.42
C ASP A 107 4.65 -3.88 -13.15
N LEU A 108 5.06 -3.36 -11.98
CA LEU A 108 4.98 -1.94 -11.62
C LEU A 108 6.18 -1.10 -12.10
N GLU A 109 7.09 -1.71 -12.83
CA GLU A 109 8.27 -1.06 -13.41
C GLU A 109 9.07 -0.25 -12.36
N PRO A 110 9.47 -0.88 -11.22
CA PRO A 110 10.19 -0.16 -10.16
C PRO A 110 11.51 0.42 -10.70
N ASN A 111 11.78 1.69 -10.34
CA ASN A 111 12.93 2.45 -10.81
C ASN A 111 13.86 2.75 -9.62
N PRO A 112 15.20 2.77 -9.79
CA PRO A 112 16.13 3.18 -8.73
C PRO A 112 15.84 4.56 -8.13
N ASP A 113 15.24 5.47 -8.90
CA ASP A 113 14.86 6.81 -8.45
C ASP A 113 13.53 6.86 -7.67
N ASP A 114 12.80 5.74 -7.57
CA ASP A 114 11.59 5.64 -6.75
C ASP A 114 11.95 5.59 -5.25
N TYR A 115 10.97 5.93 -4.42
CA TYR A 115 11.13 5.95 -2.96
C TYR A 115 10.74 4.60 -2.37
N TYR A 116 11.68 3.89 -1.76
CA TYR A 116 11.45 2.61 -1.11
C TYR A 116 11.31 2.79 0.39
N VAL A 117 10.09 2.84 0.88
CA VAL A 117 9.75 3.04 2.29
C VAL A 117 9.67 1.69 2.99
N VAL A 118 10.76 1.30 3.64
CA VAL A 118 10.83 0.06 4.43
C VAL A 118 9.99 0.23 5.70
N LYS A 119 9.07 -0.69 5.93
CA LYS A 119 8.20 -0.70 7.10
C LYS A 119 8.19 -2.08 7.77
N TYR A 120 7.94 -2.09 9.07
CA TYR A 120 7.89 -3.30 9.90
C TYR A 120 6.53 -3.44 10.62
N ARG A 121 5.62 -2.51 10.38
CA ARG A 121 4.26 -2.48 10.95
C ARG A 121 3.25 -2.14 9.86
N TRP A 122 1.98 -2.08 10.18
CA TRP A 122 0.91 -1.93 9.22
C TRP A 122 0.91 -0.58 8.51
N SER A 123 1.02 0.52 9.27
CA SER A 123 1.05 1.84 8.66
C SER A 123 2.38 2.11 7.96
N ALA A 124 2.31 2.68 6.74
CA ALA A 124 3.48 3.16 6.01
C ALA A 124 4.14 4.37 6.67
N PHE A 125 3.44 5.07 7.56
CA PHE A 125 4.00 6.21 8.31
C PHE A 125 4.67 5.81 9.61
N PHE A 126 4.36 4.62 10.16
CA PHE A 126 4.83 4.26 11.49
C PHE A 126 6.33 3.93 11.49
N GLN A 127 7.11 4.78 12.13
CA GLN A 127 8.57 4.66 12.26
C GLN A 127 9.30 4.50 10.91
N THR A 128 8.83 5.23 9.89
CA THR A 128 9.45 5.28 8.57
C THR A 128 9.82 6.71 8.21
N TYR A 129 10.52 6.88 7.10
CA TYR A 129 10.84 8.23 6.59
C TYR A 129 9.76 8.79 5.64
N LEU A 130 8.59 8.13 5.49
CA LEU A 130 7.58 8.53 4.51
C LEU A 130 7.11 9.97 4.70
N ASP A 131 6.73 10.36 5.94
CA ASP A 131 6.29 11.72 6.23
C ASP A 131 7.38 12.75 5.91
N LEU A 132 8.62 12.49 6.31
CA LEU A 132 9.76 13.36 6.01
C LEU A 132 9.93 13.54 4.50
N ALA A 133 9.90 12.46 3.72
CA ALA A 133 10.11 12.50 2.28
C ALA A 133 8.98 13.25 1.55
N LEU A 134 7.73 13.07 1.96
CA LEU A 134 6.58 13.76 1.41
C LEU A 134 6.65 15.27 1.71
N ARG A 135 6.86 15.65 2.98
CA ARG A 135 6.92 17.06 3.40
C ARG A 135 8.08 17.82 2.79
N THR A 136 9.25 17.22 2.71
CA THR A 136 10.44 17.84 2.10
C THR A 136 10.21 18.21 0.63
N ARG A 137 9.30 17.49 -0.03
CA ARG A 137 8.88 17.76 -1.42
C ARG A 137 7.65 18.65 -1.54
N GLY A 138 7.07 19.09 -0.42
CA GLY A 138 5.82 19.86 -0.42
C GLY A 138 4.60 19.03 -0.84
N ILE A 139 4.65 17.71 -0.70
CA ILE A 139 3.53 16.82 -1.00
C ILE A 139 2.51 16.88 0.14
N ASP A 140 1.26 17.17 -0.20
CA ASP A 140 0.12 17.18 0.71
C ASP A 140 -0.99 16.19 0.31
N THR A 141 -0.87 15.60 -0.88
CA THR A 141 -1.86 14.68 -1.46
C THR A 141 -1.19 13.36 -1.84
N VAL A 142 -1.78 12.25 -1.43
CA VAL A 142 -1.24 10.91 -1.73
C VAL A 142 -2.33 10.05 -2.35
N ILE A 143 -2.04 9.51 -3.53
CA ILE A 143 -2.83 8.47 -4.18
C ILE A 143 -2.30 7.13 -3.68
N ILE A 144 -3.16 6.30 -3.07
CA ILE A 144 -2.77 4.99 -2.54
C ILE A 144 -3.44 3.85 -3.30
N SER A 145 -2.65 2.80 -3.55
CA SER A 145 -3.05 1.52 -4.13
C SER A 145 -2.29 0.39 -3.44
N GLY A 146 -2.81 -0.82 -3.43
CA GLY A 146 -2.12 -2.00 -2.90
C GLY A 146 -2.95 -2.85 -1.96
N GLY A 147 -2.29 -3.62 -1.09
CA GLY A 147 -2.96 -4.58 -0.19
C GLY A 147 -2.17 -4.85 1.09
N SER A 148 -2.83 -5.34 2.12
CA SER A 148 -4.26 -5.63 2.25
C SER A 148 -5.06 -4.37 2.62
N THR A 149 -6.25 -4.20 2.03
CA THR A 149 -7.13 -3.04 2.27
C THR A 149 -7.43 -2.85 3.74
N ASP A 150 -7.83 -3.92 4.41
CA ASP A 150 -8.31 -3.97 5.79
C ASP A 150 -7.20 -3.93 6.84
N VAL A 151 -5.95 -4.00 6.42
CA VAL A 151 -4.78 -4.01 7.30
C VAL A 151 -3.90 -2.78 7.04
N GLY A 152 -3.00 -2.88 6.08
CA GLY A 152 -1.98 -1.86 5.87
C GLY A 152 -2.48 -0.61 5.18
N VAL A 153 -3.38 -0.75 4.18
CA VAL A 153 -3.99 0.42 3.53
C VAL A 153 -4.83 1.21 4.55
N ALA A 154 -5.71 0.54 5.31
CA ALA A 154 -6.52 1.19 6.34
C ALA A 154 -5.66 1.88 7.40
N SER A 155 -4.68 1.18 7.96
CA SER A 155 -3.76 1.74 8.96
C SER A 155 -2.99 2.96 8.44
N THR A 156 -2.57 2.92 7.17
CA THR A 156 -1.89 4.04 6.52
C THR A 156 -2.82 5.23 6.32
N LEU A 157 -4.10 5.00 5.95
CA LEU A 157 -5.09 6.06 5.81
C LEU A 157 -5.38 6.78 7.14
N TYR A 158 -5.54 6.03 8.23
CA TYR A 158 -5.74 6.63 9.56
C TYR A 158 -4.53 7.50 9.94
N SER A 159 -3.32 6.97 9.78
CA SER A 159 -2.10 7.75 10.06
C SER A 159 -1.97 8.99 9.17
N ALA A 160 -2.29 8.86 7.87
CA ALA A 160 -2.27 9.99 6.95
C ALA A 160 -3.28 11.08 7.35
N ARG A 161 -4.47 10.68 7.81
CA ARG A 161 -5.50 11.60 8.30
C ARG A 161 -5.03 12.38 9.52
N ASP A 162 -4.37 11.70 10.48
CA ASP A 162 -3.81 12.32 11.68
C ASP A 162 -2.64 13.27 11.36
N LEU A 163 -1.98 13.07 10.22
CA LEU A 163 -0.89 13.89 9.71
C LEU A 163 -1.34 14.95 8.69
N ASP A 164 -2.65 15.18 8.51
CA ASP A 164 -3.24 16.17 7.61
C ASP A 164 -2.94 15.98 6.11
N TYR A 165 -2.71 14.73 5.66
CA TYR A 165 -2.62 14.43 4.25
C TYR A 165 -3.99 14.28 3.59
N ASN A 166 -4.11 14.79 2.36
CA ASN A 166 -5.24 14.51 1.47
C ASN A 166 -5.03 13.15 0.81
N MET A 167 -5.92 12.19 1.08
CA MET A 167 -5.81 10.85 0.52
C MET A 167 -6.77 10.63 -0.64
N ILE A 168 -6.30 9.94 -1.67
CA ILE A 168 -7.10 9.41 -2.77
C ILE A 168 -6.88 7.89 -2.78
N VAL A 169 -7.92 7.13 -2.57
CA VAL A 169 -7.85 5.66 -2.58
C VAL A 169 -8.35 5.14 -3.92
N ALA A 170 -7.51 4.41 -4.65
CA ALA A 170 -7.91 3.73 -5.87
C ALA A 170 -8.59 2.40 -5.50
N SER A 171 -9.92 2.40 -5.39
CA SER A 171 -10.68 1.30 -4.79
C SER A 171 -10.49 -0.04 -5.49
N ASP A 172 -10.51 -0.05 -6.81
CA ASP A 172 -10.33 -1.24 -7.64
C ASP A 172 -8.85 -1.56 -7.93
N ALA A 173 -7.91 -0.75 -7.43
CA ALA A 173 -6.48 -1.03 -7.38
C ALA A 173 -5.99 -1.35 -5.95
N CYS A 174 -6.91 -1.52 -5.01
CA CYS A 174 -6.66 -2.10 -3.69
C CYS A 174 -7.26 -3.50 -3.61
N GLY A 175 -6.63 -4.38 -2.83
CA GLY A 175 -7.10 -5.75 -2.64
C GLY A 175 -6.97 -6.22 -1.22
N THR A 176 -7.73 -7.24 -0.86
CA THR A 176 -7.59 -7.96 0.40
C THR A 176 -7.29 -9.44 0.17
N SER A 177 -6.56 -10.05 1.08
CA SER A 177 -6.38 -11.50 1.14
C SER A 177 -7.30 -12.15 2.17
N HIS A 178 -8.09 -11.37 2.88
CA HIS A 178 -9.03 -11.81 3.90
C HIS A 178 -10.47 -11.86 3.37
N ASP A 179 -11.37 -11.17 4.03
CA ASP A 179 -12.79 -11.16 3.67
C ASP A 179 -13.10 -9.95 2.77
N GLN A 180 -13.67 -10.22 1.59
CA GLN A 180 -14.08 -9.16 0.65
C GLN A 180 -15.07 -8.16 1.28
N ARG A 181 -15.93 -8.62 2.19
CA ARG A 181 -16.87 -7.74 2.91
C ARG A 181 -16.16 -6.66 3.73
N ALA A 182 -14.95 -6.95 4.28
CA ALA A 182 -14.15 -5.95 4.97
C ALA A 182 -13.65 -4.88 3.99
N HIS A 183 -13.20 -5.28 2.80
CA HIS A 183 -12.83 -4.35 1.74
C HIS A 183 -14.00 -3.45 1.35
N ASP A 184 -15.14 -4.05 1.04
CA ASP A 184 -16.33 -3.33 0.58
C ASP A 184 -16.81 -2.33 1.65
N MET A 185 -16.91 -2.76 2.91
CA MET A 185 -17.27 -1.89 4.03
C MET A 185 -16.30 -0.70 4.19
N LEU A 186 -15.00 -0.94 4.07
CA LEU A 186 -14.01 0.13 4.17
C LEU A 186 -14.15 1.12 3.02
N MET A 187 -14.30 0.65 1.80
CA MET A 187 -14.42 1.49 0.60
C MET A 187 -15.73 2.27 0.57
N GLU A 188 -16.84 1.70 1.06
CA GLU A 188 -18.16 2.31 0.97
C GLU A 188 -18.51 3.19 2.18
N LEU A 189 -18.12 2.79 3.39
CA LEU A 189 -18.59 3.41 4.62
C LEU A 189 -17.50 4.13 5.42
N VAL A 190 -16.27 3.64 5.41
CA VAL A 190 -15.22 4.15 6.30
C VAL A 190 -14.32 5.16 5.59
N PHE A 191 -13.70 4.77 4.50
CA PHE A 191 -12.74 5.60 3.78
C PHE A 191 -13.32 6.89 3.21
N PRO A 192 -14.59 6.96 2.74
CA PRO A 192 -15.19 8.22 2.30
C PRO A 192 -15.25 9.32 3.37
N ARG A 193 -15.10 8.96 4.65
CA ARG A 193 -15.07 9.93 5.77
C ARG A 193 -13.72 10.65 5.90
N MET A 194 -12.65 10.11 5.31
CA MET A 194 -11.28 10.61 5.46
C MET A 194 -10.48 10.69 4.16
N SER A 195 -11.04 10.23 3.05
CA SER A 195 -10.36 10.21 1.76
C SER A 195 -11.33 10.33 0.59
N ARG A 196 -10.79 10.56 -0.59
CA ARG A 196 -11.53 10.47 -1.86
C ARG A 196 -11.39 9.05 -2.40
N VAL A 197 -12.42 8.23 -2.27
CA VAL A 197 -12.47 6.87 -2.85
C VAL A 197 -12.88 6.98 -4.31
N ARG A 198 -12.03 6.49 -5.22
CA ARG A 198 -12.21 6.58 -6.66
C ARG A 198 -11.76 5.29 -7.33
N THR A 199 -12.36 4.94 -8.46
CA THR A 199 -11.85 3.87 -9.30
C THR A 199 -10.54 4.29 -9.99
N THR A 200 -9.74 3.33 -10.41
CA THR A 200 -8.52 3.58 -11.21
C THR A 200 -8.80 4.49 -12.42
N ALA A 201 -9.89 4.23 -13.14
CA ALA A 201 -10.27 5.06 -14.29
C ALA A 201 -10.52 6.52 -13.89
N GLN A 202 -11.23 6.75 -12.78
CA GLN A 202 -11.49 8.08 -12.25
C GLN A 202 -10.19 8.78 -11.79
N VAL A 203 -9.29 8.05 -11.12
CA VAL A 203 -7.99 8.62 -10.70
C VAL A 203 -7.15 9.01 -11.92
N ILE A 204 -7.09 8.17 -12.94
CA ILE A 204 -6.37 8.48 -14.20
C ILE A 204 -6.98 9.73 -14.88
N GLU A 205 -8.30 9.82 -14.94
CA GLU A 205 -8.97 11.01 -15.46
C GLU A 205 -8.62 12.29 -14.65
N MET A 206 -8.58 12.16 -13.31
CA MET A 206 -8.17 13.26 -12.43
C MET A 206 -6.72 13.71 -12.71
N ILE A 207 -5.79 12.76 -12.90
CA ILE A 207 -4.40 13.03 -13.27
C ILE A 207 -4.33 13.77 -14.62
N GLN A 208 -5.03 13.28 -15.64
CA GLN A 208 -5.06 13.88 -16.96
C GLN A 208 -5.59 15.32 -16.96
N LYS A 209 -6.63 15.58 -16.18
CA LYS A 209 -7.20 16.94 -16.01
C LYS A 209 -6.26 17.89 -15.24
N ALA A 210 -5.37 17.36 -14.41
CA ALA A 210 -4.42 18.16 -13.66
C ALA A 210 -3.16 18.54 -14.50
N ILE A 211 -2.95 17.87 -15.64
CA ILE A 211 -1.88 18.20 -16.61
C ILE A 211 -2.28 19.41 -17.48
N GLN A 212 -3.58 19.60 -17.71
CA GLN A 212 -4.15 20.71 -18.51
C GLN A 212 -4.18 22.02 -17.70
#